data_4ee251145ddf5b77a690e9d3bb9fdac3
#
_entry.id   4ee251145ddf5b77a690e9d3bb9fdac3
#
_cell.length_a   1.000
_cell.length_b   1.000
_cell.length_c   1.000
_cell.angle_alpha   90.00
_cell.angle_beta   90.00
_cell.angle_gamma   90.00
#
_symmetry.space_group_name_H-M   'P 1'
#
loop_
_entity.id
_entity.type
_entity.pdbx_description
1 polymer ?
#
loop_
_entity_poly.entity_id
_entity_poly.type
_entity_poly.pdbx_seq_one_letter_code
_entity_poly.pdbx_strand_id
1 'polypeptide(L)'
;METYLNENSTPDTKVAIEYITPAQASEYISNNYHYNRKVADRKVKELATEMRMGRFYLGDSAICFNKDDALINGQHRLNAVIKSNTTQPFIVARDMPEESLKIMDIGAKRDTADRITLKGIAITRREQAVIKNCMTPFNSLTNVGVQIYNHNRYDSEIADNFIKTKYFFDCCRHQHILGSGHRYKTFIVCGALKIFLQMKKDRKDHEYVHGMTAIDRAFHFMYVTSDQMSVKYAINNEHDKSGLALKQKMEQYKETSHGALWCTPDCYRKTMNLAHSFMIGTPISVVKPVKHDKFSDFSTLVRHYCISK
;
A
#
# COMPACT_ATOMS: atom_id res chain seq x y z
N MET A 1 -28.20 -5.45 -38.12
CA MET A 1 -26.91 -5.38 -37.43
C MET A 1 -26.22 -6.71 -37.68
N GLU A 2 -25.43 -6.80 -38.75
CA GLU A 2 -24.72 -8.04 -39.10
C GLU A 2 -23.60 -8.26 -38.08
N THR A 3 -23.67 -9.38 -37.38
CA THR A 3 -22.64 -9.81 -36.46
C THR A 3 -21.52 -10.41 -37.28
N TYR A 4 -20.45 -9.66 -37.50
CA TYR A 4 -19.22 -10.19 -38.11
C TYR A 4 -18.57 -11.14 -37.12
N LEU A 5 -18.88 -12.41 -37.18
CA LEU A 5 -18.13 -13.46 -36.54
C LEU A 5 -16.83 -13.66 -37.33
N ASN A 6 -15.71 -13.37 -36.70
CA ASN A 6 -14.41 -13.71 -37.27
C ASN A 6 -14.24 -15.23 -37.16
N GLU A 7 -14.40 -15.93 -38.29
CA GLU A 7 -14.36 -17.40 -38.40
C GLU A 7 -13.02 -18.01 -37.87
N ASN A 8 -12.00 -17.18 -37.69
CA ASN A 8 -10.68 -17.58 -37.11
C ASN A 8 -10.61 -17.44 -35.58
N SER A 9 -11.65 -17.01 -34.89
CA SER A 9 -11.64 -16.83 -33.44
C SER A 9 -12.25 -18.04 -32.73
N THR A 10 -11.41 -18.97 -32.33
CA THR A 10 -11.62 -19.96 -31.25
C THR A 10 -12.65 -21.09 -31.44
N PRO A 11 -12.80 -21.75 -32.59
CA PRO A 11 -13.78 -22.84 -32.69
C PRO A 11 -13.44 -24.06 -31.81
N ASP A 12 -12.19 -24.27 -31.47
CA ASP A 12 -11.70 -25.50 -30.77
C ASP A 12 -11.29 -25.30 -29.31
N THR A 13 -11.32 -24.06 -28.78
CA THR A 13 -10.87 -23.78 -27.41
C THR A 13 -11.79 -24.45 -26.40
N LYS A 14 -11.22 -25.33 -25.56
CA LYS A 14 -11.91 -26.01 -24.47
C LYS A 14 -11.62 -25.31 -23.15
N VAL A 15 -12.67 -25.03 -22.37
CA VAL A 15 -12.55 -24.36 -21.08
C VAL A 15 -13.18 -25.24 -19.99
N ALA A 16 -12.43 -25.46 -18.92
CA ALA A 16 -12.89 -26.22 -17.74
C ALA A 16 -12.38 -25.60 -16.45
N ILE A 17 -13.00 -25.94 -15.32
CA ILE A 17 -12.45 -25.67 -14.00
C ILE A 17 -11.67 -26.91 -13.55
N GLU A 18 -10.37 -26.76 -13.28
CA GLU A 18 -9.52 -27.82 -12.82
C GLU A 18 -8.98 -27.51 -11.42
N TYR A 19 -8.92 -28.51 -10.54
CA TYR A 19 -8.24 -28.44 -9.25
C TYR A 19 -6.81 -28.93 -9.43
N ILE A 20 -5.88 -28.00 -9.57
CA ILE A 20 -4.49 -28.30 -9.93
C ILE A 20 -3.68 -28.57 -8.67
N THR A 21 -3.15 -29.77 -8.57
CA THR A 21 -2.21 -30.20 -7.50
C THR A 21 -0.79 -29.69 -7.78
N PRO A 22 0.11 -29.68 -6.77
CA PRO A 22 1.53 -29.33 -6.98
C PRO A 22 2.22 -30.23 -8.02
N ALA A 23 1.87 -31.51 -8.09
CA ALA A 23 2.42 -32.45 -9.08
C ALA A 23 1.98 -32.08 -10.50
N GLN A 24 0.68 -31.86 -10.71
CA GLN A 24 0.15 -31.42 -12.01
C GLN A 24 0.71 -30.03 -12.42
N ALA A 25 0.85 -29.11 -11.47
CA ALA A 25 1.45 -27.80 -11.74
C ALA A 25 2.91 -27.94 -12.21
N SER A 26 3.67 -28.89 -11.64
CA SER A 26 5.04 -29.19 -12.07
C SER A 26 5.08 -29.78 -13.48
N GLU A 27 4.16 -30.68 -13.78
CA GLU A 27 4.00 -31.26 -15.12
C GLU A 27 3.68 -30.16 -16.16
N TYR A 28 2.70 -29.31 -15.90
CA TYR A 28 2.32 -28.20 -16.80
C TYR A 28 3.45 -27.21 -17.04
N ILE A 29 4.28 -26.94 -16.04
CA ILE A 29 5.43 -26.04 -16.18
C ILE A 29 6.55 -26.69 -17.00
N SER A 30 6.68 -28.02 -17.00
CA SER A 30 7.72 -28.70 -17.80
C SER A 30 7.54 -28.46 -19.30
N ASN A 31 6.31 -28.21 -19.77
CA ASN A 31 5.99 -27.81 -21.14
C ASN A 31 5.67 -26.31 -21.24
N ASN A 32 6.53 -25.45 -20.68
CA ASN A 32 6.34 -24.01 -20.71
C ASN A 32 6.72 -23.43 -22.07
N TYR A 33 5.86 -22.57 -22.64
CA TYR A 33 6.12 -21.94 -23.93
C TYR A 33 7.41 -21.10 -23.89
N HIS A 34 8.28 -21.28 -24.83
CA HIS A 34 9.66 -20.76 -24.78
C HIS A 34 9.75 -19.22 -24.84
N TYR A 35 8.73 -18.53 -25.37
CA TYR A 35 8.65 -17.07 -25.36
C TYR A 35 7.97 -16.49 -24.09
N ASN A 36 7.60 -17.33 -23.15
CA ASN A 36 7.07 -16.82 -21.90
C ASN A 36 8.12 -15.96 -21.17
N ARG A 37 7.64 -14.85 -20.59
CA ARG A 37 8.50 -13.96 -19.81
C ARG A 37 9.14 -14.69 -18.63
N LYS A 38 10.31 -14.21 -18.18
CA LYS A 38 10.99 -14.76 -16.99
C LYS A 38 10.06 -14.74 -15.77
N VAL A 39 10.04 -15.83 -15.02
CA VAL A 39 9.27 -15.95 -13.77
C VAL A 39 9.81 -14.96 -12.74
N ALA A 40 8.93 -14.12 -12.18
CA ALA A 40 9.26 -13.21 -11.10
C ALA A 40 9.05 -13.92 -9.75
N ASP A 41 10.12 -14.34 -9.09
CA ASP A 41 10.08 -15.09 -7.81
C ASP A 41 9.30 -14.36 -6.71
N ARG A 42 9.38 -13.03 -6.68
CA ARG A 42 8.59 -12.19 -5.78
C ARG A 42 7.08 -12.46 -5.94
N LYS A 43 6.58 -12.44 -7.19
CA LYS A 43 5.14 -12.65 -7.46
C LYS A 43 4.71 -14.08 -7.11
N VAL A 44 5.58 -15.05 -7.34
CA VAL A 44 5.35 -16.44 -6.94
C VAL A 44 5.24 -16.56 -5.43
N LYS A 45 6.12 -15.92 -4.66
CA LYS A 45 6.07 -15.92 -3.19
C LYS A 45 4.78 -15.28 -2.66
N GLU A 46 4.35 -14.17 -3.24
CA GLU A 46 3.10 -13.50 -2.88
C GLU A 46 1.90 -14.44 -3.05
N LEU A 47 1.74 -14.99 -4.24
CA LEU A 47 0.64 -15.90 -4.56
C LEU A 47 0.67 -17.17 -3.68
N ALA A 48 1.85 -17.76 -3.49
CA ALA A 48 2.01 -18.95 -2.65
C ALA A 48 1.62 -18.70 -1.19
N THR A 49 1.85 -17.48 -0.69
CA THR A 49 1.42 -17.12 0.67
C THR A 49 -0.10 -16.97 0.77
N GLU A 50 -0.74 -16.37 -0.23
CA GLU A 50 -2.20 -16.28 -0.28
C GLU A 50 -2.85 -17.67 -0.36
N MET A 51 -2.29 -18.57 -1.16
CA MET A 51 -2.74 -19.96 -1.28
C MET A 51 -2.64 -20.70 0.05
N ARG A 52 -1.50 -20.62 0.75
CA ARG A 52 -1.32 -21.26 2.08
C ARG A 52 -2.27 -20.71 3.13
N MET A 53 -2.63 -19.45 3.05
CA MET A 53 -3.55 -18.79 3.99
C MET A 53 -5.03 -18.98 3.62
N GLY A 54 -5.35 -19.77 2.58
CA GLY A 54 -6.72 -20.00 2.13
C GLY A 54 -7.40 -18.74 1.57
N ARG A 55 -6.62 -17.74 1.12
CA ARG A 55 -7.13 -16.48 0.58
C ARG A 55 -7.02 -16.39 -0.94
N PHE A 56 -6.61 -17.47 -1.58
CA PHE A 56 -6.62 -17.57 -3.03
C PHE A 56 -7.97 -18.12 -3.51
N TYR A 57 -8.65 -17.39 -4.36
CA TYR A 57 -9.96 -17.76 -4.91
C TYR A 57 -9.87 -17.96 -6.41
N LEU A 58 -10.82 -18.75 -6.96
CA LEU A 58 -11.01 -18.88 -8.38
C LEU A 58 -11.23 -17.48 -8.99
N GLY A 59 -10.35 -17.08 -9.88
CA GLY A 59 -10.39 -15.80 -10.58
C GLY A 59 -10.75 -15.98 -12.06
N ASP A 60 -10.93 -14.86 -12.75
CA ASP A 60 -11.27 -14.79 -14.18
C ASP A 60 -10.07 -15.06 -15.12
N SER A 61 -8.87 -15.10 -14.59
CA SER A 61 -7.64 -15.31 -15.38
C SER A 61 -7.36 -16.81 -15.57
N ALA A 62 -7.54 -17.31 -16.78
CA ALA A 62 -7.32 -18.71 -17.10
C ALA A 62 -5.82 -19.09 -17.11
N ILE A 63 -5.54 -20.35 -16.76
CA ILE A 63 -4.31 -21.04 -17.17
C ILE A 63 -4.54 -21.45 -18.62
N CYS A 64 -3.66 -21.07 -19.54
CA CYS A 64 -3.88 -21.28 -20.96
C CYS A 64 -2.77 -22.14 -21.57
N PHE A 65 -3.21 -23.09 -22.42
CA PHE A 65 -2.34 -23.96 -23.21
C PHE A 65 -2.67 -23.76 -24.70
N ASN A 66 -1.65 -23.78 -25.55
CA ASN A 66 -1.82 -23.79 -26.99
C ASN A 66 -2.22 -25.19 -27.51
N LYS A 67 -2.29 -25.34 -28.84
CA LYS A 67 -2.64 -26.62 -29.49
C LYS A 67 -1.57 -27.72 -29.29
N ASP A 68 -0.34 -27.36 -28.93
CA ASP A 68 0.76 -28.28 -28.63
C ASP A 68 0.88 -28.57 -27.14
N ASP A 69 -0.16 -28.28 -26.35
CA ASP A 69 -0.20 -28.35 -24.89
C ASP A 69 0.92 -27.55 -24.18
N ALA A 70 1.53 -26.58 -24.87
CA ALA A 70 2.50 -25.71 -24.25
C ALA A 70 1.81 -24.63 -23.42
N LEU A 71 2.28 -24.42 -22.18
CA LEU A 71 1.75 -23.42 -21.27
C LEU A 71 2.05 -22.01 -21.76
N ILE A 72 1.02 -21.30 -22.24
CA ILE A 72 1.14 -19.93 -22.77
C ILE A 72 0.77 -18.84 -21.73
N ASN A 73 -0.02 -19.18 -20.71
CA ASN A 73 -0.34 -18.25 -19.60
C ASN A 73 -0.52 -19.02 -18.30
N GLY A 74 -0.09 -18.42 -17.18
CA GLY A 74 -0.31 -18.95 -15.84
C GLY A 74 0.93 -19.41 -15.10
N GLN A 75 2.13 -19.33 -15.69
CA GLN A 75 3.38 -19.81 -15.09
C GLN A 75 3.63 -19.35 -13.64
N HIS A 76 3.31 -18.09 -13.28
CA HIS A 76 3.47 -17.60 -11.92
C HIS A 76 2.51 -18.27 -10.94
N ARG A 77 1.27 -18.53 -11.36
CA ARG A 77 0.24 -19.20 -10.56
C ARG A 77 0.58 -20.66 -10.32
N LEU A 78 1.01 -21.38 -11.36
CA LEU A 78 1.43 -22.78 -11.23
C LEU A 78 2.69 -22.91 -10.36
N ASN A 79 3.69 -22.04 -10.53
CA ASN A 79 4.84 -22.00 -9.63
C ASN A 79 4.45 -21.70 -8.17
N ALA A 80 3.39 -20.89 -7.97
CA ALA A 80 2.88 -20.62 -6.63
C ALA A 80 2.15 -21.84 -6.03
N VAL A 81 1.43 -22.63 -6.83
CA VAL A 81 0.85 -23.91 -6.41
C VAL A 81 1.93 -24.86 -5.90
N ILE A 82 3.01 -25.03 -6.68
CA ILE A 82 4.15 -25.85 -6.28
C ILE A 82 4.76 -25.34 -4.96
N LYS A 83 5.05 -24.03 -4.90
CA LYS A 83 5.69 -23.41 -3.73
C LYS A 83 4.80 -23.37 -2.49
N SER A 84 3.50 -23.28 -2.64
CA SER A 84 2.54 -23.32 -1.53
C SER A 84 2.30 -24.72 -1.01
N ASN A 85 2.54 -25.74 -1.84
CA ASN A 85 2.17 -27.13 -1.64
C ASN A 85 0.68 -27.32 -1.34
N THR A 86 -0.18 -26.57 -2.08
CA THR A 86 -1.64 -26.63 -1.93
C THR A 86 -2.31 -26.82 -3.27
N THR A 87 -3.39 -27.59 -3.32
CA THR A 87 -4.25 -27.74 -4.51
C THR A 87 -5.14 -26.49 -4.65
N GLN A 88 -5.22 -25.92 -5.86
CA GLN A 88 -5.98 -24.71 -6.11
C GLN A 88 -6.89 -24.84 -7.35
N PRO A 89 -8.09 -24.23 -7.33
CA PRO A 89 -8.97 -24.20 -8.48
C PRO A 89 -8.52 -23.13 -9.49
N PHE A 90 -8.55 -23.50 -10.78
CA PHE A 90 -8.29 -22.57 -11.89
C PHE A 90 -9.26 -22.81 -13.04
N ILE A 91 -9.61 -21.74 -13.76
CA ILE A 91 -10.13 -21.88 -15.12
C ILE A 91 -8.95 -22.30 -15.98
N VAL A 92 -9.11 -23.37 -16.75
CA VAL A 92 -8.11 -23.86 -17.69
C VAL A 92 -8.68 -23.78 -19.10
N ALA A 93 -7.95 -23.15 -20.02
CA ALA A 93 -8.29 -23.03 -21.43
C ALA A 93 -7.22 -23.78 -22.24
N ARG A 94 -7.65 -24.74 -23.07
CA ARG A 94 -6.81 -25.54 -23.94
C ARG A 94 -7.11 -25.27 -25.39
N ASP A 95 -6.21 -25.66 -26.26
CA ASP A 95 -6.31 -25.47 -27.72
C ASP A 95 -6.40 -23.97 -28.10
N MET A 96 -5.76 -23.09 -27.30
CA MET A 96 -5.75 -21.63 -27.56
C MET A 96 -4.87 -21.32 -28.79
N PRO A 97 -5.33 -20.41 -29.67
CA PRO A 97 -4.48 -19.91 -30.77
C PRO A 97 -3.28 -19.14 -30.20
N GLU A 98 -2.12 -19.25 -30.82
CA GLU A 98 -0.92 -18.50 -30.38
C GLU A 98 -1.10 -16.98 -30.46
N GLU A 99 -1.92 -16.49 -31.39
CA GLU A 99 -2.28 -15.09 -31.54
C GLU A 99 -2.90 -14.51 -30.26
N SER A 100 -3.53 -15.35 -29.42
CA SER A 100 -4.07 -14.96 -28.12
C SER A 100 -2.99 -14.36 -27.19
N LEU A 101 -1.72 -14.75 -27.35
CA LEU A 101 -0.62 -14.15 -26.59
C LEU A 101 -0.50 -12.64 -26.82
N LYS A 102 -0.84 -12.13 -28.00
CA LYS A 102 -0.73 -10.71 -28.35
C LYS A 102 -1.74 -9.83 -27.60
N ILE A 103 -2.86 -10.42 -27.17
CA ILE A 103 -3.95 -9.71 -26.48
C ILE A 103 -4.04 -10.06 -24.99
N MET A 104 -3.30 -11.09 -24.53
CA MET A 104 -3.22 -11.42 -23.12
C MET A 104 -2.53 -10.31 -22.32
N ASP A 105 -3.08 -9.98 -21.16
CA ASP A 105 -2.53 -8.97 -20.23
C ASP A 105 -2.53 -7.50 -20.73
N ILE A 106 -3.20 -7.17 -21.85
CA ILE A 106 -3.31 -5.79 -22.36
C ILE A 106 -4.29 -4.95 -21.53
N GLY A 107 -5.20 -5.58 -20.78
CA GLY A 107 -6.19 -4.89 -19.95
C GLY A 107 -5.59 -4.03 -18.83
N ALA A 108 -6.25 -2.94 -18.48
CA ALA A 108 -5.89 -2.11 -17.36
C ALA A 108 -5.93 -2.93 -16.05
N LYS A 109 -4.77 -3.07 -15.40
CA LYS A 109 -4.68 -3.82 -14.14
C LYS A 109 -5.27 -3.01 -13.00
N ARG A 110 -6.22 -3.60 -12.27
CA ARG A 110 -6.72 -3.02 -11.02
C ARG A 110 -5.60 -2.87 -10.02
N ASP A 111 -5.46 -1.69 -9.46
CA ASP A 111 -4.53 -1.46 -8.36
C ASP A 111 -5.11 -1.97 -7.01
N THR A 112 -4.34 -1.83 -5.95
CA THR A 112 -4.75 -2.27 -4.60
C THR A 112 -6.00 -1.51 -4.11
N ALA A 113 -6.11 -0.21 -4.38
CA ALA A 113 -7.26 0.58 -3.96
C ALA A 113 -8.52 0.12 -4.71
N ASP A 114 -8.42 -0.11 -6.03
CA ASP A 114 -9.52 -0.64 -6.84
C ASP A 114 -10.02 -2.00 -6.31
N ARG A 115 -9.09 -2.92 -5.96
CA ARG A 115 -9.46 -4.24 -5.44
C ARG A 115 -10.10 -4.20 -4.05
N ILE A 116 -9.68 -3.26 -3.19
CA ILE A 116 -10.30 -3.04 -1.88
C ILE A 116 -11.68 -2.42 -2.04
N THR A 117 -11.84 -1.48 -2.96
CA THR A 117 -13.13 -0.84 -3.25
C THR A 117 -14.17 -1.83 -3.76
N LEU A 118 -13.77 -2.83 -4.56
CA LEU A 118 -14.66 -3.92 -4.98
C LEU A 118 -15.21 -4.76 -3.82
N LYS A 119 -14.57 -4.73 -2.65
CA LYS A 119 -15.07 -5.37 -1.41
C LYS A 119 -16.02 -4.46 -0.61
N GLY A 120 -16.48 -3.37 -1.20
CA GLY A 120 -17.38 -2.40 -0.55
C GLY A 120 -16.67 -1.40 0.38
N ILE A 121 -15.35 -1.35 0.39
CA ILE A 121 -14.58 -0.44 1.25
C ILE A 121 -14.10 0.74 0.42
N ALA A 122 -14.74 1.90 0.56
CA ALA A 122 -14.36 3.12 -0.15
C ALA A 122 -13.02 3.67 0.36
N ILE A 123 -11.94 3.31 -0.32
CA ILE A 123 -10.57 3.77 -0.05
C ILE A 123 -9.98 4.42 -1.29
N THR A 124 -9.32 5.56 -1.12
CA THR A 124 -8.57 6.20 -2.20
C THR A 124 -7.15 5.63 -2.32
N ARG A 125 -6.54 5.78 -3.50
CA ARG A 125 -5.12 5.41 -3.72
C ARG A 125 -4.18 6.06 -2.70
N ARG A 126 -4.49 7.28 -2.29
CA ARG A 126 -3.69 8.02 -1.32
C ARG A 126 -3.82 7.48 0.10
N GLU A 127 -5.03 7.19 0.55
CA GLU A 127 -5.28 6.55 1.86
C GLU A 127 -4.63 5.17 1.92
N GLN A 128 -4.77 4.39 0.87
CA GLN A 128 -4.09 3.10 0.73
C GLN A 128 -2.57 3.25 0.84
N ALA A 129 -1.98 4.26 0.19
CA ALA A 129 -0.54 4.51 0.27
C ALA A 129 -0.10 4.92 1.69
N VAL A 130 -0.90 5.71 2.41
CA VAL A 130 -0.62 6.06 3.82
C VAL A 130 -0.60 4.82 4.69
N ILE A 131 -1.62 3.98 4.63
CA ILE A 131 -1.68 2.73 5.41
C ILE A 131 -0.49 1.84 5.08
N LYS A 132 -0.21 1.60 3.79
CA LYS A 132 0.90 0.77 3.33
C LYS A 132 2.26 1.26 3.86
N ASN A 133 2.48 2.56 3.84
CA ASN A 133 3.73 3.13 4.36
C ASN A 133 3.83 3.01 5.88
N CYS A 134 2.74 3.24 6.62
CA CYS A 134 2.73 3.07 8.07
C CYS A 134 2.98 1.62 8.51
N MET A 135 2.50 0.65 7.73
CA MET A 135 2.72 -0.79 7.96
C MET A 135 4.14 -1.24 7.61
N THR A 136 4.90 -0.46 6.84
CA THR A 136 6.26 -0.84 6.42
C THR A 136 7.19 -0.84 7.61
N PRO A 137 7.88 -1.96 7.90
CA PRO A 137 8.82 -2.01 9.01
C PRO A 137 9.96 -1.00 8.82
N PHE A 138 10.26 -0.23 9.86
CA PHE A 138 11.25 0.84 9.79
C PHE A 138 12.65 0.33 9.42
N ASN A 139 13.01 -0.86 9.91
CA ASN A 139 14.31 -1.51 9.64
C ASN A 139 14.44 -2.04 8.20
N SER A 140 13.34 -2.23 7.49
CA SER A 140 13.37 -2.67 6.09
C SER A 140 13.60 -1.53 5.10
N LEU A 141 13.68 -0.30 5.59
CA LEU A 141 14.00 0.87 4.80
C LEU A 141 15.51 0.90 4.52
N THR A 142 15.91 0.47 3.34
CA THR A 142 17.32 0.51 2.90
C THR A 142 17.68 1.88 2.35
N ASN A 143 18.97 2.27 2.47
CA ASN A 143 19.47 3.56 1.96
C ASN A 143 19.62 3.59 0.43
N VAL A 144 19.44 2.47 -0.26
CA VAL A 144 19.69 2.34 -1.70
C VAL A 144 18.36 2.25 -2.43
N GLY A 145 17.84 3.38 -2.88
CA GLY A 145 16.86 3.49 -3.99
C GLY A 145 15.60 2.63 -3.99
N VAL A 146 15.39 1.83 -2.95
CA VAL A 146 14.19 0.99 -2.82
C VAL A 146 13.05 1.87 -2.37
N GLN A 147 12.11 2.09 -3.26
CA GLN A 147 10.88 2.82 -2.94
C GLN A 147 10.20 2.12 -1.75
N ILE A 148 9.85 2.89 -0.72
CA ILE A 148 9.09 2.43 0.45
C ILE A 148 7.82 1.67 0.05
N TYR A 149 7.31 1.94 -1.16
CA TYR A 149 6.13 1.32 -1.75
C TYR A 149 6.28 -0.15 -2.17
N ASN A 150 7.48 -0.74 -2.14
CA ASN A 150 7.75 -2.08 -2.64
C ASN A 150 7.51 -3.21 -1.63
N HIS A 151 7.00 -2.91 -0.43
CA HIS A 151 6.62 -3.97 0.51
C HIS A 151 5.29 -4.61 0.13
N ASN A 152 5.33 -5.93 0.01
CA ASN A 152 4.16 -6.76 -0.24
C ASN A 152 3.27 -6.76 1.01
N ARG A 153 2.23 -5.94 0.95
CA ARG A 153 1.14 -6.00 1.93
C ARG A 153 -0.11 -6.49 1.23
N TYR A 154 -0.77 -7.42 1.86
CA TYR A 154 -1.99 -8.00 1.33
C TYR A 154 -3.12 -6.98 1.35
N ASP A 155 -3.95 -6.98 0.33
CA ASP A 155 -5.09 -6.07 0.23
C ASP A 155 -6.01 -6.17 1.45
N SER A 156 -6.19 -7.39 2.00
CA SER A 156 -6.97 -7.63 3.22
C SER A 156 -6.36 -6.92 4.44
N GLU A 157 -5.05 -6.97 4.61
CA GLU A 157 -4.34 -6.35 5.73
C GLU A 157 -4.41 -4.81 5.64
N ILE A 158 -4.29 -4.27 4.43
CA ILE A 158 -4.45 -2.83 4.17
C ILE A 158 -5.89 -2.39 4.46
N ALA A 159 -6.86 -3.15 3.96
CA ALA A 159 -8.28 -2.89 4.18
C ALA A 159 -8.65 -2.89 5.67
N ASP A 160 -8.20 -3.91 6.41
CA ASP A 160 -8.42 -4.04 7.85
C ASP A 160 -7.86 -2.85 8.63
N ASN A 161 -6.62 -2.46 8.35
CA ASN A 161 -6.01 -1.31 9.03
C ASN A 161 -6.69 0.01 8.64
N PHE A 162 -7.15 0.14 7.39
CA PHE A 162 -7.94 1.30 6.97
C PHE A 162 -9.26 1.39 7.72
N ILE A 163 -10.02 0.30 7.80
CA ILE A 163 -11.29 0.25 8.54
C ILE A 163 -11.07 0.64 10.00
N LYS A 164 -10.05 0.07 10.65
CA LYS A 164 -9.71 0.34 12.05
C LYS A 164 -9.35 1.81 12.30
N THR A 165 -8.73 2.46 11.32
CA THR A 165 -8.29 3.86 11.40
C THR A 165 -9.22 4.82 10.63
N LYS A 166 -10.39 4.36 10.21
CA LYS A 166 -11.33 5.10 9.36
C LYS A 166 -11.68 6.49 9.91
N TYR A 167 -11.85 6.61 11.22
CA TYR A 167 -12.15 7.90 11.87
C TYR A 167 -11.12 8.98 11.51
N PHE A 168 -9.83 8.67 11.55
CA PHE A 168 -8.78 9.63 11.17
C PHE A 168 -8.94 10.06 9.70
N PHE A 169 -9.21 9.12 8.80
CA PHE A 169 -9.38 9.44 7.37
C PHE A 169 -10.68 10.20 7.10
N ASP A 170 -11.76 9.90 7.81
CA ASP A 170 -12.99 10.65 7.70
C ASP A 170 -12.79 12.12 8.16
N CYS A 171 -12.08 12.34 9.25
CA CYS A 171 -11.67 13.68 9.66
C CYS A 171 -10.81 14.38 8.60
N CYS A 172 -9.87 13.66 7.97
CA CYS A 172 -9.06 14.19 6.86
C CYS A 172 -9.93 14.57 5.65
N ARG A 173 -10.94 13.77 5.32
CA ARG A 173 -11.89 14.06 4.23
C ARG A 173 -12.73 15.30 4.53
N HIS A 174 -13.25 15.42 5.75
CA HIS A 174 -13.98 16.60 6.22
C HIS A 174 -13.18 17.90 6.12
N GLN A 175 -11.88 17.82 6.37
CA GLN A 175 -10.97 18.97 6.27
C GLN A 175 -10.40 19.12 4.84
N HIS A 176 -10.89 18.37 3.86
CA HIS A 176 -10.40 18.35 2.47
C HIS A 176 -8.88 18.10 2.34
N ILE A 177 -8.27 17.39 3.30
CA ILE A 177 -6.81 17.17 3.36
C ILE A 177 -6.33 16.16 2.30
N LEU A 178 -7.16 15.17 1.96
CA LEU A 178 -6.82 14.05 1.08
C LEU A 178 -7.41 14.13 -0.33
N GLY A 179 -8.09 15.23 -0.67
CA GLY A 179 -8.72 15.44 -1.98
C GLY A 179 -7.72 15.64 -3.13
N SER A 180 -8.22 15.61 -4.36
CA SER A 180 -7.45 15.97 -5.55
C SER A 180 -6.98 17.43 -5.47
N GLY A 181 -5.69 17.67 -5.71
CA GLY A 181 -5.09 19.00 -5.65
C GLY A 181 -4.42 19.37 -4.31
N HIS A 182 -4.55 18.54 -3.27
CA HIS A 182 -3.92 18.85 -1.99
C HIS A 182 -2.43 18.47 -1.95
N ARG A 183 -1.65 19.40 -1.35
CA ARG A 183 -0.19 19.40 -1.37
C ARG A 183 0.47 18.62 -0.23
N TYR A 184 -0.31 17.96 0.63
CA TYR A 184 0.25 17.17 1.72
C TYR A 184 0.95 15.92 1.17
N LYS A 185 2.24 15.80 1.43
CA LYS A 185 3.00 14.62 1.05
C LYS A 185 2.53 13.41 1.86
N THR A 186 2.52 12.25 1.25
CA THR A 186 2.06 11.00 1.90
C THR A 186 2.72 10.74 3.25
N PHE A 187 4.03 11.01 3.37
CA PHE A 187 4.77 10.82 4.62
C PHE A 187 4.35 11.76 5.75
N ILE A 188 3.92 12.98 5.42
CA ILE A 188 3.36 13.90 6.41
C ILE A 188 2.07 13.33 6.98
N VAL A 189 1.20 12.79 6.13
CA VAL A 189 -0.04 12.15 6.57
C VAL A 189 0.26 10.89 7.39
N CYS A 190 1.29 10.11 7.04
CA CYS A 190 1.76 8.98 7.85
C CYS A 190 2.20 9.44 9.25
N GLY A 191 2.98 10.52 9.34
CA GLY A 191 3.39 11.12 10.61
C GLY A 191 2.20 11.56 11.45
N ALA A 192 1.23 12.24 10.84
CA ALA A 192 0.00 12.66 11.50
C ALA A 192 -0.83 11.49 12.02
N LEU A 193 -1.01 10.43 11.21
CA LEU A 193 -1.70 9.21 11.65
C LEU A 193 -0.98 8.55 12.84
N LYS A 194 0.34 8.49 12.82
CA LYS A 194 1.12 7.93 13.94
C LYS A 194 1.03 8.79 15.20
N ILE A 195 1.04 10.13 15.08
CA ILE A 195 0.78 11.04 16.21
C ILE A 195 -0.58 10.72 16.83
N PHE A 196 -1.63 10.71 16.01
CA PHE A 196 -2.99 10.42 16.45
C PHE A 196 -3.07 9.10 17.22
N LEU A 197 -2.57 8.02 16.64
CA LEU A 197 -2.64 6.68 17.23
C LEU A 197 -1.76 6.54 18.48
N GLN A 198 -0.58 7.17 18.52
CA GLN A 198 0.32 7.12 19.67
C GLN A 198 -0.29 7.85 20.86
N MET A 199 -0.83 9.06 20.64
CA MET A 199 -1.49 9.82 21.73
C MET A 199 -2.70 9.06 22.28
N LYS A 200 -3.50 8.40 21.43
CA LYS A 200 -4.60 7.54 21.85
C LYS A 200 -4.11 6.34 22.67
N LYS A 201 -3.05 5.67 22.23
CA LYS A 201 -2.42 4.57 22.95
C LYS A 201 -1.93 5.00 24.32
N ASP A 202 -1.26 6.12 24.42
CA ASP A 202 -0.65 6.61 25.65
C ASP A 202 -1.68 7.25 26.59
N ARG A 203 -2.97 7.33 26.19
CA ARG A 203 -4.07 7.97 26.92
C ARG A 203 -3.78 9.43 27.30
N LYS A 204 -3.02 10.12 26.44
CA LYS A 204 -2.57 11.49 26.69
C LYS A 204 -3.29 12.50 25.79
N ASP A 205 -4.62 12.32 25.58
CA ASP A 205 -5.48 13.18 24.78
C ASP A 205 -5.50 14.56 25.41
N HIS A 206 -4.87 15.17 26.09
CA HIS A 206 -4.86 16.55 26.62
C HIS A 206 -3.54 16.94 27.33
N GLU A 207 -2.63 15.99 27.52
CA GLU A 207 -1.48 16.21 28.40
C GLU A 207 -0.22 16.66 27.65
N TYR A 208 -0.05 16.29 26.36
CA TYR A 208 1.21 16.56 25.69
C TYR A 208 1.43 18.03 25.33
N VAL A 209 0.41 18.74 24.88
CA VAL A 209 0.53 20.16 24.52
C VAL A 209 -0.81 20.88 24.69
N HIS A 210 -0.93 21.71 25.70
CA HIS A 210 -1.96 22.77 25.85
C HIS A 210 -3.42 22.38 25.51
N GLY A 211 -3.88 21.24 25.98
CA GLY A 211 -5.28 20.82 25.81
C GLY A 211 -5.69 20.36 24.40
N MET A 212 -4.75 20.19 23.47
CA MET A 212 -5.04 19.68 22.14
C MET A 212 -5.42 18.20 22.18
N THR A 213 -6.50 17.84 21.47
CA THR A 213 -6.84 16.44 21.23
C THR A 213 -5.83 15.76 20.31
N ALA A 214 -5.80 14.43 20.31
CA ALA A 214 -4.92 13.67 19.41
C ALA A 214 -5.15 14.00 17.94
N ILE A 215 -6.38 14.25 17.53
CA ILE A 215 -6.72 14.61 16.15
C ILE A 215 -6.30 16.04 15.83
N ASP A 216 -6.49 16.98 16.75
CA ASP A 216 -6.05 18.36 16.56
C ASP A 216 -4.52 18.44 16.45
N ARG A 217 -3.78 17.70 17.28
CA ARG A 217 -2.33 17.65 17.23
C ARG A 217 -1.82 17.05 15.92
N ALA A 218 -2.46 16.00 15.44
CA ALA A 218 -2.15 15.40 14.14
C ALA A 218 -2.38 16.40 12.98
N PHE A 219 -3.48 17.12 13.01
CA PHE A 219 -3.78 18.14 12.00
C PHE A 219 -2.86 19.34 12.10
N HIS A 220 -2.56 19.80 13.31
CA HIS A 220 -1.59 20.87 13.50
C HIS A 220 -0.23 20.51 12.91
N PHE A 221 0.25 19.27 13.09
CA PHE A 221 1.46 18.79 12.43
C PHE A 221 1.38 18.90 10.91
N MET A 222 0.27 18.47 10.30
CA MET A 222 0.08 18.57 8.85
C MET A 222 0.07 20.02 8.37
N TYR A 223 -0.62 20.91 9.06
CA TYR A 223 -0.69 22.32 8.69
C TYR A 223 0.67 23.01 8.76
N VAL A 224 1.41 22.80 9.83
CA VAL A 224 2.74 23.42 10.01
C VAL A 224 3.74 22.93 8.96
N THR A 225 3.60 21.68 8.52
CA THR A 225 4.51 21.07 7.51
C THR A 225 4.08 21.31 6.07
N SER A 226 2.92 21.91 5.82
CA SER A 226 2.41 22.21 4.48
C SER A 226 2.75 23.63 4.04
N ASP A 227 2.68 23.89 2.72
CA ASP A 227 2.79 25.22 2.16
C ASP A 227 1.50 26.06 2.31
N GLN A 228 0.42 25.42 2.76
CA GLN A 228 -0.88 26.05 2.96
C GLN A 228 -1.14 26.18 4.47
N MET A 229 -0.57 27.20 5.09
CA MET A 229 -1.04 27.63 6.40
C MET A 229 -2.43 28.24 6.24
N SER A 230 -3.46 27.51 6.63
CA SER A 230 -4.74 28.14 6.86
C SER A 230 -4.61 29.03 8.11
N VAL A 231 -5.12 30.24 8.01
CA VAL A 231 -5.17 31.23 9.10
C VAL A 231 -5.80 30.68 10.40
N LYS A 232 -6.59 29.61 10.28
CA LYS A 232 -7.29 28.94 11.38
C LYS A 232 -6.36 28.22 12.37
N TYR A 233 -5.16 27.82 11.92
CA TYR A 233 -4.10 27.24 12.77
C TYR A 233 -2.86 28.11 12.78
N ALA A 234 -3.00 29.41 12.43
CA ALA A 234 -1.95 30.36 12.66
C ALA A 234 -1.45 30.17 14.08
N ILE A 235 -0.14 30.15 14.23
CA ILE A 235 0.56 29.91 15.48
C ILE A 235 0.31 31.11 16.42
N ASN A 236 -0.94 31.32 16.80
CA ASN A 236 -1.31 32.25 17.85
C ASN A 236 -1.15 31.65 19.26
N ASN A 237 -0.66 30.39 19.33
CA ASN A 237 -0.26 29.82 20.59
C ASN A 237 1.19 30.20 20.89
N GLU A 238 1.38 31.30 21.56
CA GLU A 238 2.67 31.71 22.13
C GLU A 238 3.37 30.59 22.93
N HIS A 239 2.63 29.57 23.27
CA HIS A 239 3.07 28.42 24.07
C HIS A 239 3.55 27.21 23.24
N ASP A 240 3.26 27.11 21.93
CA ASP A 240 3.74 25.96 21.13
C ASP A 240 5.04 26.26 20.38
N LYS A 241 6.13 26.37 21.14
CA LYS A 241 7.49 26.53 20.59
C LYS A 241 7.88 25.41 19.64
N SER A 242 7.29 24.21 19.76
CA SER A 242 7.58 23.08 18.87
C SER A 242 7.00 23.26 17.48
N GLY A 243 5.82 23.86 17.36
CA GLY A 243 5.19 24.18 16.07
C GLY A 243 6.01 25.21 15.29
N LEU A 244 6.45 26.27 15.91
CA LEU A 244 7.29 27.30 15.29
C LEU A 244 8.64 26.72 14.84
N ALA A 245 9.30 25.96 15.72
CA ALA A 245 10.57 25.30 15.39
C ALA A 245 10.42 24.31 14.24
N LEU A 246 9.33 23.54 14.19
CA LEU A 246 9.03 22.63 13.09
C LEU A 246 8.86 23.39 11.76
N LYS A 247 8.09 24.46 11.76
CA LYS A 247 7.88 25.30 10.56
C LYS A 247 9.21 25.81 10.01
N GLN A 248 10.03 26.43 10.83
CA GLN A 248 11.34 26.96 10.45
C GLN A 248 12.25 25.86 9.85
N LYS A 249 12.26 24.68 10.48
CA LYS A 249 13.07 23.56 9.99
C LYS A 249 12.53 22.95 8.70
N MET A 250 11.24 22.93 8.49
CA MET A 250 10.64 22.48 7.23
C MET A 250 10.93 23.45 6.09
N GLU A 251 10.91 24.75 6.34
CA GLU A 251 11.31 25.77 5.37
C GLU A 251 12.78 25.59 4.95
N GLN A 252 13.70 25.51 5.90
CA GLN A 252 15.12 25.23 5.62
C GLN A 252 15.32 23.92 4.86
N TYR A 253 14.55 22.87 5.20
CA TYR A 253 14.63 21.58 4.52
C TYR A 253 14.14 21.65 3.07
N LYS A 254 13.09 22.44 2.78
CA LYS A 254 12.58 22.66 1.43
C LYS A 254 13.58 23.41 0.55
N GLU A 255 14.26 24.41 1.11
CA GLU A 255 15.27 25.19 0.39
C GLU A 255 16.49 24.33 0.00
N THR A 256 16.90 23.42 0.89
CA THR A 256 18.08 22.58 0.66
C THR A 256 17.82 21.31 -0.13
N SER A 257 16.56 20.88 -0.25
CA SER A 257 16.17 19.66 -0.96
C SER A 257 15.39 20.01 -2.23
N HIS A 258 16.02 19.87 -3.37
CA HIS A 258 15.37 20.02 -4.68
C HIS A 258 14.23 18.99 -4.82
N GLY A 259 13.02 19.35 -4.48
CA GLY A 259 11.70 18.74 -4.76
C GLY A 259 11.52 17.21 -4.86
N ALA A 260 12.54 16.48 -5.31
CA ALA A 260 12.50 15.05 -5.60
C ALA A 260 12.67 14.13 -4.36
N LEU A 261 13.07 14.65 -3.21
CA LEU A 261 13.47 13.87 -2.04
C LEU A 261 12.32 13.35 -1.18
N TRP A 262 11.09 13.80 -1.41
CA TRP A 262 9.93 13.45 -0.57
C TRP A 262 9.42 12.01 -0.71
N CYS A 263 10.07 11.19 -1.55
CA CYS A 263 9.71 9.79 -1.80
C CYS A 263 10.78 8.80 -1.34
N THR A 264 11.82 9.26 -0.64
CA THR A 264 12.94 8.41 -0.22
C THR A 264 12.75 7.85 1.20
N PRO A 265 13.38 6.70 1.51
CA PRO A 265 13.43 6.17 2.87
C PRO A 265 13.99 7.16 3.89
N ASP A 266 14.98 7.95 3.50
CA ASP A 266 15.58 8.98 4.33
C ASP A 266 14.58 10.08 4.70
N CYS A 267 13.80 10.54 3.72
CA CYS A 267 12.73 11.50 3.95
C CYS A 267 11.65 10.95 4.90
N TYR A 268 11.26 9.69 4.75
CA TYR A 268 10.34 9.05 5.67
C TYR A 268 10.87 9.05 7.10
N ARG A 269 12.13 8.63 7.29
CA ARG A 269 12.79 8.61 8.61
C ARG A 269 12.89 10.00 9.25
N LYS A 270 13.25 11.02 8.45
CA LYS A 270 13.26 12.43 8.88
C LYS A 270 11.87 12.89 9.30
N THR A 271 10.84 12.58 8.49
CA THR A 271 9.45 12.96 8.78
C THR A 271 8.96 12.29 10.06
N MET A 272 9.26 11.01 10.30
CA MET A 272 8.88 10.32 11.54
C MET A 272 9.58 10.92 12.77
N ASN A 273 10.84 11.31 12.66
CA ASN A 273 11.54 12.01 13.74
C ASN A 273 10.89 13.36 14.06
N LEU A 274 10.57 14.14 13.02
CA LEU A 274 9.88 15.42 13.17
C LEU A 274 8.50 15.24 13.82
N ALA A 275 7.72 14.28 13.34
CA ALA A 275 6.38 13.98 13.85
C ALA A 275 6.41 13.60 15.34
N HIS A 276 7.34 12.73 15.73
CA HIS A 276 7.47 12.34 17.13
C HIS A 276 7.88 13.50 18.04
N SER A 277 8.90 14.28 17.66
CA SER A 277 9.33 15.45 18.44
C SER A 277 8.23 16.49 18.56
N PHE A 278 7.47 16.72 17.48
CA PHE A 278 6.32 17.59 17.50
C PHE A 278 5.19 17.07 18.41
N MET A 279 4.92 15.76 18.39
CA MET A 279 3.91 15.13 19.25
C MET A 279 4.16 15.44 20.73
N ILE A 280 5.39 15.29 21.19
CA ILE A 280 5.78 15.48 22.60
C ILE A 280 6.11 16.93 22.97
N GLY A 281 5.97 17.88 22.03
CA GLY A 281 6.23 19.29 22.27
C GLY A 281 7.72 19.66 22.37
N THR A 282 8.64 18.77 21.96
CA THR A 282 10.09 19.04 22.03
C THR A 282 10.54 19.88 20.85
N PRO A 283 11.27 20.99 21.07
CA PRO A 283 11.82 21.79 19.98
C PRO A 283 12.77 20.99 19.09
N ILE A 284 12.65 21.19 17.78
CA ILE A 284 13.47 20.49 16.80
C ILE A 284 14.66 21.34 16.41
N SER A 285 15.87 20.95 16.80
CA SER A 285 17.08 21.64 16.44
C SER A 285 17.65 21.25 15.08
N VAL A 286 17.55 19.97 14.70
CA VAL A 286 18.10 19.46 13.45
C VAL A 286 17.18 18.38 12.85
N VAL A 287 16.94 18.45 11.52
CA VAL A 287 16.20 17.44 10.76
C VAL A 287 17.15 16.32 10.35
N LYS A 288 17.28 15.30 11.21
CA LYS A 288 18.11 14.11 10.95
C LYS A 288 17.24 12.86 10.78
N PRO A 289 17.63 11.92 9.92
CA PRO A 289 17.00 10.60 9.91
C PRO A 289 17.31 9.85 11.20
N VAL A 290 16.36 9.11 11.71
CA VAL A 290 16.56 8.22 12.86
C VAL A 290 16.80 6.80 12.41
N LYS A 291 17.60 6.04 13.16
CA LYS A 291 17.87 4.62 12.88
C LYS A 291 16.66 3.74 13.23
N HIS A 292 15.94 4.10 14.29
CA HIS A 292 14.79 3.37 14.80
C HIS A 292 13.57 4.29 14.83
N ASP A 293 12.39 3.70 14.62
CA ASP A 293 11.14 4.43 14.80
C ASP A 293 10.97 4.77 16.28
N LYS A 294 10.65 6.02 16.57
CA LYS A 294 10.36 6.48 17.94
C LYS A 294 8.90 6.21 18.32
N PHE A 295 8.04 5.99 17.34
CA PHE A 295 6.68 5.52 17.56
C PHE A 295 6.67 4.02 17.84
N SER A 296 5.65 3.56 18.56
CA SER A 296 5.33 2.14 18.62
C SER A 296 5.08 1.59 17.19
N ASP A 297 5.26 0.28 16.99
CA ASP A 297 4.96 -0.30 15.70
C ASP A 297 3.47 -0.09 15.32
N PHE A 298 3.19 0.00 14.02
CA PHE A 298 1.88 0.39 13.55
C PHE A 298 0.77 -0.60 13.94
N SER A 299 1.07 -1.88 13.98
CA SER A 299 0.11 -2.92 14.38
C SER A 299 -0.27 -2.79 15.85
N THR A 300 0.70 -2.49 16.72
CA THR A 300 0.48 -2.20 18.13
C THR A 300 -0.37 -0.95 18.32
N LEU A 301 -0.07 0.13 17.59
CA LEU A 301 -0.84 1.39 17.65
C LEU A 301 -2.31 1.16 17.27
N VAL A 302 -2.56 0.48 16.17
CA VAL A 302 -3.92 0.19 15.69
C VAL A 302 -4.68 -0.72 16.65
N ARG A 303 -4.01 -1.74 17.21
CA ARG A 303 -4.63 -2.65 18.19
C ARG A 303 -5.09 -1.88 19.43
N HIS A 304 -4.23 -1.07 20.02
CA HIS A 304 -4.59 -0.27 21.21
C HIS A 304 -5.72 0.71 20.93
N TYR A 305 -5.72 1.35 19.76
CA TYR A 305 -6.81 2.25 19.37
C TYR A 305 -8.15 1.55 19.26
N CYS A 306 -8.19 0.29 18.78
CA CYS A 306 -9.43 -0.48 18.69
C CYS A 306 -9.97 -0.94 20.06
N ILE A 307 -9.09 -1.15 21.04
CA ILE A 307 -9.47 -1.55 22.41
C ILE A 307 -10.01 -0.35 23.21
N SER A 308 -9.59 0.86 22.86
CA SER A 308 -9.95 2.09 23.58
C SER A 308 -11.21 2.79 23.02
N LYS A 309 -11.85 2.22 22.01
CA LYS A 309 -13.17 2.62 21.50
C LYS A 309 -14.28 1.94 22.29
#